data_2cec2a08d8abfaddd1c412b6f6aadfa6
#
_entry.id   2cec2a08d8abfaddd1c412b6f6aadfa6
#
_cell.length_a   1.000
_cell.length_b   1.000
_cell.length_c   1.000
_cell.angle_alpha   90.00
_cell.angle_beta   90.00
_cell.angle_gamma   90.00
#
_symmetry.space_group_name_H-M   'P 1'
#
loop_
_entity.id
_entity.type
_entity.pdbx_description
1 polymer ?
#
loop_
_entity_poly.entity_id
_entity_poly.type
_entity_poly.pdbx_seq_one_letter_code
_entity_poly.pdbx_strand_id
1 'polypeptide(L)'
;MNIDRKFKFLAVNPVNGHIYTDEDALVLCAKDKAVPVALEAYQKECVRLGANPEHIESIGKLIQRVKEYQSSVKSEVPDTVGGEIARCINGEGL
;
A
#
# COMPACT_ATOMS: atom_id res chain seq x y z
N MET A 1 -10.95 -8.03 -12.98
CA MET A 1 -11.10 -6.79 -12.18
C MET A 1 -9.74 -6.37 -11.64
N ASN A 2 -9.41 -5.09 -11.74
CA ASN A 2 -8.18 -4.57 -11.18
C ASN A 2 -8.40 -4.19 -9.71
N ILE A 3 -7.58 -4.70 -8.83
CA ILE A 3 -7.64 -4.38 -7.39
C ILE A 3 -7.09 -2.97 -7.15
N ASP A 4 -5.93 -2.65 -7.72
CA ASP A 4 -5.42 -1.28 -7.61
C ASP A 4 -6.25 -0.36 -8.49
N ARG A 5 -6.75 0.74 -7.89
CA ARG A 5 -7.65 1.68 -8.55
C ARG A 5 -6.93 2.76 -9.36
N LYS A 6 -5.63 2.89 -9.18
CA LYS A 6 -4.88 4.04 -9.71
C LYS A 6 -3.63 3.64 -10.48
N PHE A 7 -2.86 2.67 -9.98
CA PHE A 7 -1.55 2.31 -10.53
C PHE A 7 -1.61 1.06 -11.37
N LYS A 8 -0.72 0.99 -12.36
CA LYS A 8 -0.41 -0.21 -13.09
C LYS A 8 1.03 -0.56 -12.74
N PHE A 9 1.26 -1.79 -12.26
CA PHE A 9 2.57 -2.16 -11.74
C PHE A 9 2.82 -3.65 -11.83
N LEU A 10 4.07 -4.01 -11.59
CA LEU A 10 4.50 -5.39 -11.44
C LEU A 10 5.43 -5.44 -10.22
N ALA A 11 5.09 -6.28 -9.25
CA ALA A 11 5.90 -6.49 -8.06
C ALA A 11 6.35 -7.94 -7.98
N VAL A 12 7.63 -8.15 -7.73
CA VAL A 12 8.21 -9.49 -7.64
C VAL A 12 8.63 -9.76 -6.21
N ASN A 13 8.17 -10.89 -5.66
CA ASN A 13 8.70 -11.36 -4.39
C ASN A 13 10.06 -12.03 -4.65
N PRO A 14 11.16 -11.46 -4.18
CA PRO A 14 12.49 -11.98 -4.50
C PRO A 14 12.79 -13.34 -3.86
N VAL A 15 12.02 -13.73 -2.85
CA VAL A 15 12.23 -15.01 -2.15
C VAL A 15 11.73 -16.18 -2.97
N ASN A 16 10.55 -16.03 -3.58
CA ASN A 16 9.91 -17.15 -4.30
C ASN A 16 9.63 -16.84 -5.79
N GLY A 17 9.94 -15.64 -6.28
CA GLY A 17 9.70 -15.24 -7.64
C GLY A 17 8.25 -14.97 -8.00
N HIS A 18 7.33 -15.01 -7.02
CA HIS A 18 5.92 -14.74 -7.28
C HIS A 18 5.72 -13.30 -7.76
N ILE A 19 4.87 -13.13 -8.76
CA ILE A 19 4.59 -11.83 -9.37
C ILE A 19 3.18 -11.40 -9.02
N TYR A 20 3.07 -10.16 -8.52
CA TYR A 20 1.80 -9.50 -8.27
C TYR A 20 1.64 -8.31 -9.22
N THR A 21 0.42 -8.04 -9.61
CA THR A 21 0.10 -6.91 -10.48
C THR A 21 -1.06 -6.11 -9.90
N ASP A 22 -1.49 -5.08 -10.61
CA ASP A 22 -2.66 -4.28 -10.23
C ASP A 22 -3.97 -5.10 -10.23
N GLU A 23 -3.95 -6.32 -10.75
CA GLU A 23 -5.11 -7.22 -10.69
C GLU A 23 -5.30 -7.89 -9.33
N ASP A 24 -4.23 -8.07 -8.56
CA ASP A 24 -4.27 -8.81 -7.29
C ASP A 24 -3.53 -8.13 -6.12
N ALA A 25 -3.03 -6.93 -6.33
CA ALA A 25 -2.33 -6.16 -5.30
C ALA A 25 -2.64 -4.68 -5.42
N LEU A 26 -2.20 -3.90 -4.44
CA LEU A 26 -2.40 -2.45 -4.44
C LEU A 26 -1.13 -1.75 -3.99
N VAL A 27 -0.99 -0.49 -4.38
CA VAL A 27 0.14 0.37 -4.03
C VAL A 27 -0.33 1.53 -3.15
N LEU A 28 0.34 1.73 -2.05
CA LEU A 28 0.19 2.91 -1.20
C LEU A 28 1.52 3.67 -1.21
N CYS A 29 1.46 4.96 -1.55
CA CYS A 29 2.67 5.76 -1.68
C CYS A 29 3.15 6.28 -0.32
N ALA A 30 4.46 6.23 -0.10
CA ALA A 30 5.05 6.69 1.16
C ALA A 30 4.81 8.18 1.44
N LYS A 31 4.57 8.97 0.39
CA LYS A 31 4.29 10.41 0.54
C LYS A 31 2.90 10.72 1.11
N ASP A 32 1.97 9.78 1.07
CA ASP A 32 0.60 10.00 1.50
C ASP A 32 0.50 10.04 3.02
N LYS A 33 0.04 11.16 3.55
CA LYS A 33 -0.06 11.36 5.01
C LYS A 33 -0.97 10.35 5.71
N ALA A 34 -1.91 9.75 5.00
CA ALA A 34 -2.80 8.74 5.55
C ALA A 34 -2.13 7.37 5.72
N VAL A 35 -1.01 7.11 5.05
CA VAL A 35 -0.40 5.78 5.01
C VAL A 35 0.11 5.32 6.38
N PRO A 36 0.78 6.14 7.21
CA PRO A 36 1.22 5.67 8.53
C PRO A 36 0.08 5.16 9.40
N VAL A 37 -1.05 5.88 9.43
CA VAL A 37 -2.23 5.46 10.21
C VAL A 37 -2.85 4.20 9.64
N ALA A 38 -2.92 4.10 8.31
CA ALA A 38 -3.42 2.89 7.65
C ALA A 38 -2.55 1.67 7.98
N LEU A 39 -1.23 1.84 8.00
CA LEU A 39 -0.31 0.77 8.34
C LEU A 39 -0.39 0.37 9.82
N GLU A 40 -0.64 1.32 10.71
CA GLU A 40 -0.87 1.04 12.13
C GLU A 40 -2.13 0.18 12.33
N ALA A 41 -3.21 0.52 11.63
CA ALA A 41 -4.42 -0.28 11.65
C ALA A 41 -4.20 -1.68 11.09
N TYR A 42 -3.48 -1.78 9.99
CA TYR A 42 -3.10 -3.05 9.39
C TYR A 42 -2.28 -3.91 10.36
N GLN A 43 -1.31 -3.31 11.04
CA GLN A 43 -0.48 -4.01 12.03
C GLN A 43 -1.33 -4.58 13.18
N LYS A 44 -2.25 -3.78 13.72
CA LYS A 44 -3.16 -4.23 14.77
C LYS A 44 -4.01 -5.41 14.33
N GLU A 45 -4.50 -5.37 13.11
CA GLU A 45 -5.29 -6.47 12.55
C GLU A 45 -4.44 -7.73 12.36
N CYS A 46 -3.18 -7.58 11.94
CA CYS A 46 -2.26 -8.71 11.84
C CYS A 46 -2.05 -9.38 13.21
N VAL A 47 -1.95 -8.60 14.28
CA VAL A 47 -1.86 -9.14 15.65
C VAL A 47 -3.13 -9.92 15.99
N ARG A 48 -4.28 -9.34 15.72
CA ARG A 48 -5.58 -9.99 16.00
C ARG A 48 -5.72 -11.33 15.26
N LEU A 49 -5.23 -11.38 14.02
CA LEU A 49 -5.31 -12.57 13.18
C LEU A 49 -4.23 -13.62 13.50
N GLY A 50 -3.32 -13.32 14.41
CA GLY A 50 -2.25 -14.24 14.76
C GLY A 50 -1.15 -14.36 13.72
N ALA A 51 -0.87 -13.27 12.99
CA ALA A 51 0.20 -13.27 12.01
C ALA A 51 1.56 -13.54 12.65
N ASN A 52 2.50 -14.01 11.84
CA ASN A 52 3.86 -14.30 12.27
C ASN A 52 4.50 -13.07 12.93
N PRO A 53 5.14 -13.22 14.14
CA PRO A 53 5.78 -12.10 14.81
C PRO A 53 6.80 -11.35 13.95
N GLU A 54 7.54 -12.02 13.09
CA GLU A 54 8.48 -11.37 12.18
C GLU A 54 7.76 -10.46 11.17
N HIS A 55 6.59 -10.89 10.71
CA HIS A 55 5.76 -10.08 9.82
C HIS A 55 5.28 -8.82 10.54
N ILE A 56 4.78 -8.97 11.76
CA ILE A 56 4.31 -7.85 12.59
C ILE A 56 5.44 -6.85 12.85
N GLU A 57 6.63 -7.34 13.20
CA GLU A 57 7.79 -6.49 13.40
C GLU A 57 8.17 -5.73 12.14
N SER A 58 8.13 -6.40 10.98
CA SER A 58 8.46 -5.77 9.70
C SER A 58 7.51 -4.61 9.36
N ILE A 59 6.24 -4.71 9.76
CA ILE A 59 5.29 -3.62 9.57
C ILE A 59 5.67 -2.41 10.43
N GLY A 60 6.10 -2.63 11.67
CA GLY A 60 6.58 -1.55 12.53
C GLY A 60 7.77 -0.81 11.93
N LYS A 61 8.71 -1.54 11.34
CA LYS A 61 9.85 -0.96 10.63
C LYS A 61 9.42 -0.20 9.39
N LEU A 62 8.44 -0.72 8.66
CA LEU A 62 7.89 -0.05 7.49
C LEU A 62 7.22 1.27 7.88
N ILE A 63 6.44 1.28 8.95
CA ILE A 63 5.81 2.50 9.46
C ILE A 63 6.88 3.57 9.75
N GLN A 64 7.96 3.17 10.41
CA GLN A 64 9.06 4.08 10.73
C GLN A 64 9.71 4.64 9.46
N ARG A 65 9.96 3.79 8.46
CA ARG A 65 10.53 4.23 7.17
C ARG A 65 9.63 5.23 6.47
N VAL A 66 8.31 5.00 6.49
CA VAL A 66 7.36 5.93 5.88
C VAL A 66 7.36 7.27 6.61
N LYS A 67 7.35 7.26 7.95
CA LYS A 67 7.43 8.49 8.74
C LYS A 67 8.70 9.28 8.46
N GLU A 68 9.83 8.60 8.35
CA GLU A 68 11.11 9.24 8.00
C GLU A 68 11.07 9.85 6.60
N TYR A 69 10.51 9.12 5.64
CA TYR A 69 10.35 9.63 4.29
C TYR A 69 9.50 10.91 4.28
N GLN A 70 8.39 10.91 5.01
CA GLN A 70 7.49 12.07 5.06
C GLN A 70 8.10 13.28 5.74
N SER A 71 8.98 13.08 6.73
CA SER A 71 9.63 14.19 7.43
C SER A 71 10.82 14.78 6.66
N SER A 72 11.49 13.99 5.84
CA SER A 72 12.74 14.40 5.19
C SER A 72 12.65 14.55 3.68
N VAL A 73 11.68 13.92 3.02
CA VAL A 73 11.56 13.96 1.56
C VAL A 73 10.26 14.63 1.13
N LYS A 74 9.11 13.99 1.38
CA LYS A 74 7.84 14.49 0.87
C LYS A 74 6.66 13.91 1.66
N SER A 75 5.66 14.78 1.93
CA SER A 75 4.37 14.31 2.42
C SER A 75 3.25 15.14 1.80
N GLU A 76 2.14 14.50 1.48
CA GLU A 76 0.98 15.14 0.88
C GLU A 76 -0.30 14.53 1.44
N VAL A 77 -1.35 15.34 1.50
CA VAL A 77 -2.70 14.80 1.71
C VAL A 77 -3.04 13.99 0.46
N PRO A 78 -3.54 12.75 0.60
CA PRO A 78 -3.93 11.95 -0.56
C PRO A 78 -4.93 12.69 -1.43
N ASP A 79 -4.70 12.68 -2.73
CA ASP A 79 -5.59 13.27 -3.70
C ASP A 79 -5.71 12.38 -4.93
N THR A 80 -6.70 12.68 -5.74
CA THR A 80 -6.85 12.08 -7.06
C THR A 80 -7.31 13.15 -8.03
N VAL A 81 -6.78 13.10 -9.24
CA VAL A 81 -7.26 13.96 -10.33
C VAL A 81 -8.18 13.17 -11.25
N GLY A 82 -8.96 13.89 -12.06
CA GLY A 82 -9.90 13.26 -12.95
C GLY A 82 -9.26 12.18 -13.81
N GLY A 83 -9.87 11.00 -13.82
CA GLY A 83 -9.43 9.85 -14.60
C GLY A 83 -8.52 8.89 -13.88
N GLU A 84 -7.85 9.29 -12.81
CA GLU A 84 -6.90 8.40 -12.12
C GLU A 84 -7.56 7.15 -11.52
N ILE A 85 -8.78 7.30 -11.02
CA ILE A 85 -9.52 6.18 -10.41
C ILE A 85 -10.79 5.84 -11.19
N ALA A 86 -10.86 6.26 -12.46
CA ALA A 86 -12.06 6.05 -13.26
C ALA A 86 -12.44 4.57 -13.38
N ARG A 87 -11.47 3.69 -13.54
CA ARG A 87 -11.73 2.24 -13.63
C ARG A 87 -12.36 1.66 -12.37
N CYS A 88 -12.05 2.22 -11.20
CA CYS A 88 -12.66 1.77 -9.96
C CYS A 88 -14.09 2.31 -9.81
N ILE A 89 -14.27 3.61 -10.05
CA ILE A 89 -15.56 4.30 -9.89
C ILE A 89 -16.58 3.82 -10.90
N ASN A 90 -16.18 3.68 -12.16
CA ASN A 90 -17.09 3.33 -13.27
C ASN A 90 -17.14 1.83 -13.56
N GLY A 91 -16.39 1.02 -12.85
CA GLY A 91 -16.25 -0.39 -13.15
C GLY A 91 -15.40 -0.71 -14.38
N GLU A 92 -14.71 0.28 -14.94
CA GLU A 92 -13.84 0.11 -16.09
C GLU A 92 -12.48 -0.44 -15.67
N GLY A 93 -11.85 -1.16 -16.57
CA GLY A 93 -10.56 -1.77 -16.30
C GLY A 93 -10.64 -2.95 -15.36
N LEU A 94 -11.82 -3.32 -15.06
CA LEU A 94 -12.08 -4.46 -14.19
C LEU A 94 -12.01 -5.76 -14.97
#